data_bda4935f4f171cb5702a3ec388af1d32
#
_entry.id   bda4935f4f171cb5702a3ec388af1d32
#
_cell.length_a   1.000
_cell.length_b   1.000
_cell.length_c   1.000
_cell.angle_alpha   90.00
_cell.angle_beta   90.00
_cell.angle_gamma   90.00
#
_symmetry.space_group_name_H-M   'P 1'
#
loop_
_entity.id
_entity.type
_entity.pdbx_description
1 polymer ?
#
loop_
_entity_poly.entity_id
_entity_poly.type
_entity_poly.pdbx_seq_one_letter_code
_entity_poly.pdbx_strand_id
1 'polypeptide(L)'
;MSDNSPKLYFLLISVHGLIRGHDLELGRDADTGGQTLYVVELARALGERDDVERVDLVTRRVVDPAVSEDYARAEEALSDKVRIVRVDAGPEEYVPKEQLWDHLDSFVDNLAEWVREQPRVPDVVHSHYA
;
A
#
# COMPACT_ATOMS: atom_id res chain seq x y z
N MET A 1 -29.44 16.14 -0.12
CA MET A 1 -29.57 15.60 1.24
C MET A 1 -28.32 14.90 1.63
N SER A 2 -27.80 15.19 2.78
CA SER A 2 -26.59 14.52 3.22
C SER A 2 -26.94 13.13 3.74
N ASP A 3 -26.11 12.18 3.38
CA ASP A 3 -26.18 10.84 3.90
C ASP A 3 -25.52 10.82 5.29
N ASN A 4 -26.25 10.39 6.31
CA ASN A 4 -25.74 10.32 7.67
C ASN A 4 -25.08 8.98 8.00
N SER A 5 -25.03 8.06 7.03
CA SER A 5 -24.35 6.79 7.23
C SER A 5 -22.87 6.99 7.38
N PRO A 6 -22.20 6.24 8.26
CA PRO A 6 -20.75 6.30 8.35
C PRO A 6 -20.11 5.90 7.02
N LYS A 7 -19.07 6.63 6.63
CA LYS A 7 -18.31 6.28 5.45
C LYS A 7 -17.19 5.32 5.83
N LEU A 8 -16.81 4.49 4.89
CA LEU A 8 -15.87 3.41 5.13
C LEU A 8 -14.41 3.84 4.94
N TYR A 9 -13.55 3.30 5.75
CA TYR A 9 -12.12 3.43 5.63
C TYR A 9 -11.53 2.06 5.31
N PHE A 10 -10.89 1.93 4.14
CA PHE A 10 -10.28 0.68 3.69
C PHE A 10 -8.78 0.74 3.86
N LEU A 11 -8.23 -0.33 4.40
CA LEU A 11 -6.77 -0.53 4.45
C LEU A 11 -6.44 -1.74 3.57
N LEU A 12 -5.76 -1.50 2.47
CA LEU A 12 -5.30 -2.54 1.57
C LEU A 12 -3.83 -2.79 1.85
N ILE A 13 -3.43 -4.04 1.89
CA ILE A 13 -2.04 -4.41 2.19
C ILE A 13 -1.46 -5.23 1.05
N SER A 14 -0.32 -4.79 0.53
CA SER A 14 0.43 -5.53 -0.47
C SER A 14 1.91 -5.40 -0.12
N VAL A 15 2.46 -6.42 0.54
CA VAL A 15 3.83 -6.34 1.07
C VAL A 15 4.86 -6.26 -0.04
N HIS A 16 4.69 -7.08 -1.06
CA HIS A 16 5.66 -7.21 -2.14
C HIS A 16 5.28 -6.42 -3.38
N GLY A 17 6.28 -5.94 -4.08
CA GLY A 17 6.12 -5.23 -5.33
C GLY A 17 6.57 -3.79 -5.24
N LEU A 18 6.95 -3.24 -6.37
CA LEU A 18 7.30 -1.83 -6.48
C LEU A 18 6.04 -1.07 -6.88
N ILE A 19 5.36 -0.52 -5.90
CA ILE A 19 4.05 0.10 -6.09
C ILE A 19 4.16 1.61 -6.00
N ARG A 20 3.71 2.29 -7.05
CA ARG A 20 3.59 3.75 -7.09
C ARG A 20 2.41 4.14 -7.97
N GLY A 21 2.04 5.42 -7.93
CA GLY A 21 0.83 5.89 -8.60
C GLY A 21 0.96 6.12 -10.10
N HIS A 22 2.16 6.00 -10.66
CA HIS A 22 2.43 6.25 -12.08
C HIS A 22 3.57 5.35 -12.54
N ASP A 23 3.62 5.10 -13.84
CA ASP A 23 4.72 4.37 -14.48
C ASP A 23 5.08 3.08 -13.75
N LEU A 24 4.07 2.25 -13.49
CA LEU A 24 4.28 0.97 -12.83
C LEU A 24 5.29 0.13 -13.60
N GLU A 25 6.21 -0.50 -12.86
CA GLU A 25 7.27 -1.30 -13.46
C GLU A 25 6.78 -2.71 -13.75
N LEU A 26 5.81 -2.78 -14.66
CA LEU A 26 5.21 -4.05 -15.05
C LEU A 26 6.25 -4.91 -15.76
N GLY A 27 6.38 -6.14 -15.32
CA GLY A 27 7.30 -7.06 -15.95
C GLY A 27 8.76 -6.91 -15.54
N ARG A 28 9.06 -6.05 -14.57
CA ARG A 28 10.43 -5.93 -14.05
C ARG A 28 10.92 -7.26 -13.50
N ASP A 29 10.03 -7.95 -12.81
CA ASP A 29 10.23 -9.35 -12.45
C ASP A 29 8.86 -10.03 -12.42
N ALA A 30 8.84 -11.34 -12.16
CA ALA A 30 7.61 -12.12 -12.25
C ALA A 30 6.53 -11.65 -11.28
N ASP A 31 6.91 -10.95 -10.22
CA ASP A 31 5.99 -10.60 -9.14
C ASP A 31 5.49 -9.15 -9.20
N THR A 32 5.99 -8.34 -10.13
CA THR A 32 5.64 -6.92 -10.19
C THR A 32 4.63 -6.56 -11.27
N GLY A 33 4.11 -7.55 -11.99
CA GLY A 33 3.20 -7.31 -13.11
C GLY A 33 1.77 -7.04 -12.70
N GLY A 34 0.90 -7.99 -12.99
CA GLY A 34 -0.53 -7.81 -12.82
C GLY A 34 -0.99 -7.48 -11.41
N GLN A 35 -0.29 -7.98 -10.39
CA GLN A 35 -0.69 -7.73 -9.01
C GLN A 35 -0.55 -6.27 -8.62
N THR A 36 0.56 -5.63 -8.97
CA THR A 36 0.76 -4.22 -8.63
C THR A 36 -0.26 -3.34 -9.33
N LEU A 37 -0.52 -3.61 -10.60
CA LEU A 37 -1.53 -2.87 -11.35
C LEU A 37 -2.91 -3.09 -10.74
N TYR A 38 -3.25 -4.32 -10.44
CA TYR A 38 -4.56 -4.66 -9.90
C TYR A 38 -4.82 -3.93 -8.58
N VAL A 39 -3.85 -3.95 -7.66
CA VAL A 39 -4.07 -3.36 -6.34
C VAL A 39 -4.18 -1.84 -6.40
N VAL A 40 -3.41 -1.19 -7.28
CA VAL A 40 -3.49 0.26 -7.46
C VAL A 40 -4.84 0.64 -8.07
N GLU A 41 -5.30 -0.10 -9.08
CA GLU A 41 -6.59 0.16 -9.70
C GLU A 41 -7.74 -0.09 -8.72
N LEU A 42 -7.64 -1.14 -7.91
CA LEU A 42 -8.64 -1.40 -6.88
C LEU A 42 -8.72 -0.27 -5.87
N ALA A 43 -7.57 0.23 -5.41
CA ALA A 43 -7.54 1.34 -4.47
C ALA A 43 -8.22 2.58 -5.06
N ARG A 44 -7.93 2.90 -6.31
CA ARG A 44 -8.54 4.05 -6.97
C ARG A 44 -10.04 3.87 -7.15
N ALA A 45 -10.47 2.67 -7.54
CA ALA A 45 -11.89 2.38 -7.74
C ALA A 45 -12.67 2.50 -6.42
N LEU A 46 -12.11 2.01 -5.33
CA LEU A 46 -12.73 2.16 -4.03
C LEU A 46 -12.85 3.62 -3.62
N GLY A 47 -11.84 4.42 -3.91
CA GLY A 47 -11.84 5.84 -3.60
C GLY A 47 -12.88 6.64 -4.37
N GLU A 48 -13.37 6.12 -5.49
CA GLU A 48 -14.41 6.79 -6.28
C GLU A 48 -15.82 6.58 -5.71
N ARG A 49 -15.98 5.67 -4.75
CA ARG A 49 -17.28 5.40 -4.16
C ARG A 49 -17.65 6.49 -3.15
N ASP A 50 -18.93 6.87 -3.17
CA ASP A 50 -19.45 7.89 -2.25
C ASP A 50 -19.48 7.41 -0.81
N ASP A 51 -19.59 6.10 -0.59
CA ASP A 51 -19.62 5.51 0.74
C ASP A 51 -18.25 5.21 1.31
N VAL A 52 -17.20 5.61 0.62
CA VAL A 52 -15.82 5.45 1.07
C VAL A 52 -15.23 6.81 1.41
N GLU A 53 -14.68 6.93 2.61
CA GLU A 53 -14.03 8.15 3.06
C GLU A 53 -12.54 8.16 2.73
N ARG A 54 -11.88 6.99 2.87
CA ARG A 54 -10.43 6.91 2.74
C ARG A 54 -9.99 5.51 2.35
N VAL A 55 -8.95 5.45 1.54
CA VAL A 55 -8.29 4.19 1.18
C VAL A 55 -6.79 4.38 1.34
N ASP A 56 -6.19 3.57 2.19
CA ASP A 56 -4.74 3.52 2.33
C ASP A 56 -4.24 2.18 1.77
N LEU A 57 -3.36 2.27 0.79
CA LEU A 57 -2.68 1.10 0.23
C LEU A 57 -1.31 1.03 0.86
N VAL A 58 -1.10 0.04 1.72
CA VAL A 58 0.14 -0.10 2.48
C VAL A 58 1.04 -1.13 1.83
N THR A 59 2.29 -0.75 1.64
CA THR A 59 3.31 -1.61 1.06
C THR A 59 4.64 -1.39 1.77
N ARG A 60 5.63 -2.17 1.43
CA ARG A 60 6.96 -2.04 2.01
C ARG A 60 7.71 -0.88 1.34
N ARG A 61 8.34 -0.05 2.16
CA ARG A 61 9.19 1.03 1.68
C ARG A 61 10.49 0.44 1.14
N VAL A 62 10.93 0.92 -0.01
CA VAL A 62 12.16 0.45 -0.65
C VAL A 62 13.08 1.63 -0.92
N VAL A 63 14.30 1.55 -0.39
CA VAL A 63 15.36 2.53 -0.65
C VAL A 63 16.49 1.76 -1.30
N ASP A 64 16.66 1.93 -2.62
CA ASP A 64 17.59 1.14 -3.38
C ASP A 64 18.05 1.99 -4.59
N PRO A 65 19.35 2.19 -4.80
CA PRO A 65 19.81 2.99 -5.94
C PRO A 65 19.46 2.38 -7.30
N ALA A 66 19.07 1.11 -7.33
CA ALA A 66 18.66 0.45 -8.57
C ALA A 66 17.20 0.74 -8.94
N VAL A 67 16.43 1.38 -8.07
CA VAL A 67 15.02 1.70 -8.33
C VAL A 67 14.76 3.18 -8.04
N SER A 68 13.59 3.66 -8.47
CA SER A 68 13.22 5.06 -8.30
C SER A 68 13.14 5.47 -6.83
N GLU A 69 13.46 6.74 -6.56
CA GLU A 69 13.29 7.34 -5.25
C GLU A 69 11.83 7.39 -4.80
N ASP A 70 10.88 7.25 -5.73
CA ASP A 70 9.46 7.25 -5.39
C ASP A 70 9.12 6.19 -4.35
N TYR A 71 9.79 5.04 -4.42
CA TYR A 71 9.53 3.92 -3.51
C TYR A 71 10.07 4.16 -2.10
N ALA A 72 10.87 5.18 -1.92
CA ALA A 72 11.41 5.56 -0.61
C ALA A 72 10.51 6.53 0.13
N ARG A 73 9.53 7.12 -0.51
CA ARG A 73 8.62 8.07 0.12
C ARG A 73 7.68 7.35 1.08
N ALA A 74 7.49 7.94 2.26
CA ALA A 74 6.59 7.35 3.24
C ALA A 74 5.14 7.35 2.76
N GLU A 75 4.73 8.38 2.03
CA GLU A 75 3.34 8.50 1.54
C GLU A 75 3.32 9.09 0.15
N GLU A 76 2.35 8.63 -0.63
CA GLU A 76 2.13 9.15 -1.98
C GLU A 76 0.63 9.22 -2.26
N ALA A 77 0.13 10.41 -2.57
CA ALA A 77 -1.29 10.59 -2.86
C ALA A 77 -1.63 10.06 -4.26
N LEU A 78 -2.71 9.29 -4.35
CA LEU A 78 -3.26 8.84 -5.64
C LEU A 78 -4.49 9.65 -6.01
N SER A 79 -5.26 10.08 -5.03
CA SER A 79 -6.42 10.95 -5.22
C SER A 79 -6.73 11.62 -3.89
N ASP A 80 -7.85 12.36 -3.81
CA ASP A 80 -8.25 13.04 -2.58
C ASP A 80 -8.46 12.08 -1.42
N LYS A 81 -8.88 10.85 -1.70
CA LYS A 81 -9.21 9.87 -0.68
C LYS A 81 -8.22 8.72 -0.61
N VAL A 82 -7.35 8.56 -1.59
CA VAL A 82 -6.51 7.38 -1.76
C VAL A 82 -5.05 7.76 -1.68
N ARG A 83 -4.30 7.01 -0.89
CA ARG A 83 -2.85 7.19 -0.83
C ARG A 83 -2.13 5.86 -0.67
N ILE A 84 -0.88 5.85 -1.11
CA ILE A 84 0.04 4.76 -0.82
C ILE A 84 0.79 5.13 0.45
N VAL A 85 0.88 4.17 1.36
CA VAL A 85 1.65 4.31 2.61
C VAL A 85 2.72 3.25 2.60
N ARG A 86 3.97 3.67 2.81
CA ARG A 86 5.10 2.75 2.79
C ARG A 86 5.70 2.63 4.17
N VAL A 87 5.78 1.40 4.66
CA VAL A 87 6.34 1.12 5.98
C VAL A 87 7.61 0.29 5.85
N ASP A 88 8.52 0.49 6.79
CA ASP A 88 9.80 -0.23 6.79
C ASP A 88 9.61 -1.69 7.20
N ALA A 89 10.40 -2.57 6.59
CA ALA A 89 10.43 -3.97 6.97
C ALA A 89 11.72 -4.59 6.46
N GLY A 90 12.56 -5.05 7.39
CA GLY A 90 13.83 -5.65 7.03
C GLY A 90 14.79 -4.66 6.38
N PRO A 91 15.61 -5.11 5.42
CA PRO A 91 16.55 -4.22 4.74
C PRO A 91 15.82 -3.19 3.89
N GLU A 92 16.47 -2.04 3.66
CA GLU A 92 15.86 -0.97 2.89
C GLU A 92 15.80 -1.26 1.39
N GLU A 93 16.77 -2.02 0.89
CA GLU A 93 16.83 -2.35 -0.53
C GLU A 93 15.71 -3.29 -0.97
N TYR A 94 15.52 -3.39 -2.27
CA TYR A 94 14.54 -4.30 -2.85
C TYR A 94 14.88 -5.76 -2.47
N VAL A 95 13.87 -6.48 -2.02
CA VAL A 95 14.01 -7.89 -1.60
C VAL A 95 13.10 -8.75 -2.45
N PRO A 96 13.60 -9.82 -3.07
CA PRO A 96 12.75 -10.74 -3.82
C PRO A 96 11.67 -11.36 -2.94
N LYS A 97 10.55 -11.69 -3.56
CA LYS A 97 9.37 -12.19 -2.85
C LYS A 97 9.67 -13.33 -1.88
N GLU A 98 10.47 -14.29 -2.30
CA GLU A 98 10.76 -15.47 -1.48
C GLU A 98 11.52 -15.12 -0.21
N GLN A 99 12.24 -14.02 -0.21
CA GLN A 99 13.04 -13.58 0.93
C GLN A 99 12.26 -12.67 1.88
N LEU A 100 11.11 -12.17 1.46
CA LEU A 100 10.30 -11.30 2.30
C LEU A 100 9.69 -12.02 3.50
N TRP A 101 9.53 -13.33 3.42
CA TRP A 101 8.97 -14.12 4.51
C TRP A 101 9.70 -13.87 5.83
N ASP A 102 11.02 -13.69 5.76
CA ASP A 102 11.84 -13.45 6.95
C ASP A 102 11.61 -12.08 7.56
N HIS A 103 10.93 -11.17 6.86
CA HIS A 103 10.73 -9.78 7.28
C HIS A 103 9.27 -9.44 7.53
N LEU A 104 8.36 -10.41 7.46
CA LEU A 104 6.94 -10.16 7.65
C LEU A 104 6.61 -9.67 9.06
N ASP A 105 7.29 -10.21 10.08
CA ASP A 105 7.05 -9.78 11.45
C ASP A 105 7.38 -8.29 11.61
N SER A 106 8.50 -7.87 11.04
CA SER A 106 8.90 -6.45 11.06
C SER A 106 7.88 -5.58 10.33
N PHE A 107 7.38 -6.04 9.19
CA PHE A 107 6.35 -5.32 8.46
C PHE A 107 5.08 -5.17 9.30
N VAL A 108 4.62 -6.26 9.90
CA VAL A 108 3.40 -6.24 10.71
C VAL A 108 3.55 -5.33 11.92
N ASP A 109 4.70 -5.37 12.60
CA ASP A 109 4.93 -4.52 13.75
C ASP A 109 4.91 -3.04 13.38
N ASN A 110 5.57 -2.68 12.29
CA ASN A 110 5.61 -1.29 11.83
C ASN A 110 4.24 -0.83 11.31
N LEU A 111 3.52 -1.71 10.63
CA LEU A 111 2.18 -1.40 10.18
C LEU A 111 1.23 -1.17 11.37
N ALA A 112 1.29 -2.04 12.38
CA ALA A 112 0.45 -1.90 13.56
C ALA A 112 0.71 -0.58 14.27
N GLU A 113 1.97 -0.18 14.38
CA GLU A 113 2.33 1.09 14.98
C GLU A 113 1.80 2.26 14.17
N TRP A 114 1.93 2.20 12.85
CA TRP A 114 1.39 3.23 11.97
C TRP A 114 -0.13 3.35 12.12
N VAL A 115 -0.84 2.23 12.19
CA VAL A 115 -2.29 2.22 12.36
C VAL A 115 -2.69 2.90 13.67
N ARG A 116 -1.96 2.64 14.76
CA ARG A 116 -2.25 3.25 16.06
C ARG A 116 -2.10 4.77 16.04
N GLU A 117 -1.24 5.29 15.17
CA GLU A 117 -1.01 6.73 15.05
C GLU A 117 -2.07 7.43 14.20
N GLN A 118 -2.92 6.70 13.53
CA GLN A 118 -3.94 7.28 12.67
C GLN A 118 -5.14 7.74 13.49
N PRO A 119 -5.84 8.81 13.05
CA PRO A 119 -7.00 9.33 13.80
C PRO A 119 -8.20 8.40 13.75
N ARG A 120 -8.17 7.39 12.90
CA ARG A 120 -9.30 6.48 12.72
C ARG A 120 -8.79 5.07 12.43
N VAL A 121 -9.52 4.08 12.97
CA VAL A 121 -9.24 2.66 12.73
C VAL A 121 -9.91 2.23 11.44
N PRO A 122 -9.25 1.44 10.58
CA PRO A 122 -9.89 0.94 9.36
C PRO A 122 -11.13 0.09 9.66
N ASP A 123 -12.15 0.25 8.82
CA ASP A 123 -13.36 -0.58 8.89
C ASP A 123 -13.14 -1.91 8.21
N VAL A 124 -12.34 -1.92 7.13
CA VAL A 124 -12.06 -3.12 6.35
C VAL A 124 -10.57 -3.20 6.11
N VAL A 125 -9.99 -4.35 6.40
CA VAL A 125 -8.59 -4.63 6.09
C VAL A 125 -8.57 -5.77 5.07
N HIS A 126 -7.96 -5.50 3.92
CA HIS A 126 -7.89 -6.48 2.84
C HIS A 126 -6.42 -6.70 2.48
N SER A 127 -5.93 -7.90 2.78
CA SER A 127 -4.57 -8.28 2.49
C SER A 127 -4.51 -8.93 1.12
N HIS A 128 -3.69 -8.37 0.25
CA HIS A 128 -3.42 -8.97 -1.04
C HIS A 128 -2.24 -9.91 -0.90
N TYR A 129 -2.41 -11.08 -1.39
CA TYR A 129 -1.39 -12.08 -1.32
C TYR A 129 -0.09 -11.60 -1.96
N ALA A 130 0.96 -11.85 -1.29
CA ALA A 130 2.29 -11.60 -1.80
C ALA A 130 2.95 -12.87 -2.28
#